data_b6bace72c04452b19a0231e9793d49fa
#
_entry.id   b6bace72c04452b19a0231e9793d49fa
#
_cell.length_a   1.000
_cell.length_b   1.000
_cell.length_c   1.000
_cell.angle_alpha   90.00
_cell.angle_beta   90.00
_cell.angle_gamma   90.00
#
_symmetry.space_group_name_H-M   'P 1'
#
loop_
_entity.id
_entity.type
_entity.pdbx_description
1 polymer ?
#
loop_
_entity_poly.entity_id
_entity_poly.type
_entity_poly.pdbx_seq_one_letter_code
_entity_poly.pdbx_strand_id
1 'polypeptide(L)'
;MRRDSEKKYSDLEKCNLCEWRCGVDRLAGELGVCKVTDTEVHTSQLHPAPPASFDAFLIGCNFRCLACQNWPIAYRKEPGKKYSPREWARMGVKALESKEAARIGADRLFFTGGEPTIHLPWIEEVVREARKINPEIKVNFDTNGFMTPNSLKRIIRISDSITFDIKAYTEEMHRALTGAPVEPVLRNAEKIWKRAKEKLYEFRVLVIPGLSSLEISEICSFLSSIGDPPVLFLAFRPNFALDKYRGVYLSEMERCIEIARREGLSTVKWSGITGIPSLVNYEESGLELAKRVSRDSGCLRPENRKCELCFSVCPLEKYEPLRWT
;
A
#
# COMPACT_ATOMS: atom_id res chain seq x y z
N MET A 1 -12.61 -4.36 33.73
CA MET A 1 -12.12 -3.40 32.74
C MET A 1 -10.67 -3.62 32.27
N ARG A 2 -9.70 -4.06 33.09
CA ARG A 2 -8.31 -4.36 32.63
C ARG A 2 -8.21 -5.62 31.74
N ARG A 3 -8.98 -6.69 32.01
CA ARG A 3 -8.92 -7.96 31.23
C ARG A 3 -9.41 -7.87 29.79
N ASP A 4 -10.31 -6.93 29.44
CA ASP A 4 -10.78 -6.75 28.08
C ASP A 4 -9.81 -5.90 27.23
N SER A 5 -9.03 -4.99 27.87
CA SER A 5 -7.98 -4.24 27.19
C SER A 5 -6.75 -5.11 26.89
N GLU A 6 -6.42 -6.09 27.74
CA GLU A 6 -5.29 -6.99 27.58
C GLU A 6 -5.46 -7.97 26.39
N LYS A 7 -6.68 -8.45 26.12
CA LYS A 7 -6.96 -9.27 24.93
C LYS A 7 -6.92 -8.48 23.60
N LYS A 8 -7.03 -7.18 23.66
CA LYS A 8 -7.32 -6.30 22.53
C LYS A 8 -6.14 -6.07 21.60
N TYR A 9 -4.92 -6.10 22.14
CA TYR A 9 -3.67 -5.85 21.43
C TYR A 9 -2.69 -7.03 21.54
N SER A 10 -3.16 -8.23 21.91
CA SER A 10 -2.31 -9.43 22.04
C SER A 10 -1.54 -9.79 20.76
N ASP A 11 -2.04 -9.38 19.59
CA ASP A 11 -1.32 -9.53 18.32
C ASP A 11 -0.04 -8.68 18.23
N LEU A 12 0.10 -7.68 19.10
CA LEU A 12 1.27 -6.80 19.17
C LEU A 12 2.33 -7.32 20.13
N GLU A 13 1.99 -8.18 21.09
CA GLU A 13 2.95 -8.84 22.00
C GLU A 13 3.83 -9.86 21.25
N LYS A 14 3.30 -10.45 20.20
CA LYS A 14 4.03 -11.34 19.29
C LYS A 14 3.57 -11.07 17.86
N CYS A 15 4.07 -9.96 17.29
CA CYS A 15 3.54 -9.41 16.06
C CYS A 15 3.67 -10.37 14.86
N ASN A 16 2.52 -10.75 14.30
CA ASN A 16 2.41 -11.54 13.07
C ASN A 16 1.30 -11.02 12.14
N LEU A 17 1.10 -9.71 12.09
CA LEU A 17 0.08 -9.06 11.26
C LEU A 17 0.39 -9.16 9.77
N CYS A 18 1.66 -9.13 9.39
CA CYS A 18 2.12 -9.30 8.00
C CYS A 18 3.03 -10.52 7.87
N GLU A 19 3.34 -10.90 6.63
CA GLU A 19 4.10 -12.15 6.35
C GLU A 19 5.58 -12.10 6.70
N TRP A 20 6.10 -10.96 7.18
CA TRP A 20 7.40 -10.95 7.85
C TRP A 20 7.38 -11.75 9.16
N ARG A 21 6.23 -11.85 9.82
CA ARG A 21 6.05 -12.62 11.06
C ARG A 21 7.18 -12.39 12.06
N CYS A 22 7.53 -11.12 12.28
CA CYS A 22 8.69 -10.73 13.07
C CYS A 22 8.67 -11.30 14.50
N GLY A 23 7.50 -11.55 15.05
CA GLY A 23 7.34 -12.11 16.41
C GLY A 23 7.77 -11.16 17.54
N VAL A 24 8.03 -9.90 17.23
CA VAL A 24 8.46 -8.87 18.19
C VAL A 24 7.31 -8.42 19.09
N ASP A 25 7.65 -8.05 20.32
CA ASP A 25 6.73 -7.40 21.25
C ASP A 25 6.73 -5.88 21.02
N ARG A 26 5.78 -5.42 20.22
CA ARG A 26 5.61 -3.99 19.91
C ARG A 26 5.13 -3.19 21.11
N LEU A 27 4.44 -3.81 22.09
CA LEU A 27 3.99 -3.15 23.32
C LEU A 27 5.15 -2.90 24.26
N ALA A 28 6.18 -3.76 24.24
CA ALA A 28 7.44 -3.55 24.94
C ALA A 28 8.41 -2.61 24.19
N GLY A 29 8.02 -2.10 23.01
CA GLY A 29 8.86 -1.17 22.23
C GLY A 29 9.78 -1.86 21.23
N GLU A 30 9.67 -3.17 21.02
CA GLU A 30 10.47 -3.89 20.03
C GLU A 30 10.04 -3.54 18.60
N LEU A 31 11.03 -3.45 17.70
CA LEU A 31 10.84 -3.05 16.31
C LEU A 31 11.01 -4.24 15.36
N GLY A 32 9.98 -4.51 14.56
CA GLY A 32 10.06 -5.39 13.41
C GLY A 32 10.45 -4.65 12.12
N VAL A 33 10.29 -5.31 10.96
CA VAL A 33 10.63 -4.77 9.64
C VAL A 33 9.91 -3.45 9.34
N CYS A 34 8.68 -3.28 9.82
CA CYS A 34 7.90 -2.03 9.62
C CYS A 34 8.37 -0.86 10.51
N LYS A 35 9.21 -1.12 11.53
CA LYS A 35 9.71 -0.15 12.52
C LYS A 35 8.62 0.65 13.25
N VAL A 36 7.49 0.02 13.50
CA VAL A 36 6.34 0.62 14.18
C VAL A 36 6.10 -0.13 15.49
N THR A 37 6.03 0.61 16.58
CA THR A 37 5.59 0.11 17.90
C THR A 37 4.11 0.38 18.11
N ASP A 38 3.66 1.60 17.81
CA ASP A 38 2.30 2.10 18.03
C ASP A 38 1.73 2.71 16.75
N THR A 39 0.44 3.00 16.72
CA THR A 39 -0.20 3.65 15.58
C THR A 39 -0.05 5.16 15.65
N GLU A 40 0.54 5.72 14.61
CA GLU A 40 0.62 7.15 14.37
C GLU A 40 -0.04 7.50 13.05
N VAL A 41 -0.85 8.55 13.05
CA VAL A 41 -1.52 9.12 11.87
C VAL A 41 -0.78 10.38 11.48
N HIS A 42 -0.21 10.41 10.27
CA HIS A 42 0.45 11.61 9.75
C HIS A 42 -0.56 12.70 9.42
N THR A 43 -1.53 12.37 8.59
CA THR A 43 -2.57 13.29 8.13
C THR A 43 -3.91 12.60 8.08
N SER A 44 -4.97 13.36 8.33
CA SER A 44 -6.36 12.95 8.10
C SER A 44 -7.08 14.04 7.34
N GLN A 45 -7.70 13.70 6.21
CA GLN A 45 -8.34 14.68 5.33
C GLN A 45 -9.46 14.06 4.50
N LEU A 46 -10.38 14.89 4.04
CA LEU A 46 -11.31 14.52 2.97
C LEU A 46 -10.54 14.44 1.65
N HIS A 47 -10.78 13.38 0.89
CA HIS A 47 -10.08 13.10 -0.36
C HIS A 47 -11.08 12.77 -1.48
N PRO A 48 -11.06 13.49 -2.61
CA PRO A 48 -12.05 13.34 -3.68
C PRO A 48 -11.75 12.18 -4.64
N ALA A 49 -10.53 11.61 -4.63
CA ALA A 49 -10.20 10.50 -5.52
C ALA A 49 -11.03 9.25 -5.18
N PRO A 50 -11.49 8.48 -6.19
CA PRO A 50 -12.31 7.30 -5.96
C PRO A 50 -11.58 6.16 -5.21
N PRO A 51 -12.26 5.57 -4.22
CA PRO A 51 -13.53 5.99 -3.65
C PRO A 51 -13.36 7.21 -2.74
N ALA A 52 -14.12 8.28 -2.97
CA ALA A 52 -14.03 9.50 -2.15
C ALA A 52 -14.29 9.21 -0.67
N SER A 53 -13.49 9.79 0.22
CA SER A 53 -13.33 9.30 1.58
C SER A 53 -12.83 10.33 2.59
N PHE A 54 -12.81 9.94 3.86
CA PHE A 54 -12.01 10.58 4.89
C PHE A 54 -10.84 9.66 5.23
N ASP A 55 -9.62 10.11 4.93
CA ASP A 55 -8.42 9.28 4.94
C ASP A 55 -7.65 9.36 6.26
N ALA A 56 -7.08 8.22 6.68
CA ALA A 56 -5.98 8.14 7.63
C ALA A 56 -4.70 7.73 6.89
N PHE A 57 -3.74 8.65 6.79
CA PHE A 57 -2.39 8.35 6.32
C PHE A 57 -1.54 7.84 7.48
N LEU A 58 -1.39 6.53 7.58
CA LEU A 58 -0.71 5.83 8.67
C LEU A 58 0.80 5.76 8.44
N ILE A 59 1.59 5.92 9.51
CA ILE A 59 3.05 5.94 9.46
C ILE A 59 3.62 4.52 9.50
N GLY A 60 4.66 4.28 8.71
CA GLY A 60 5.38 3.02 8.62
C GLY A 60 4.81 2.08 7.56
N CYS A 61 5.67 1.21 7.06
CA CYS A 61 5.32 0.24 6.03
C CYS A 61 6.15 -1.03 6.20
N ASN A 62 5.58 -2.15 5.83
CA ASN A 62 6.27 -3.44 5.79
C ASN A 62 7.05 -3.67 4.48
N PHE A 63 6.95 -2.75 3.51
CA PHE A 63 7.75 -2.73 2.28
C PHE A 63 8.81 -1.63 2.30
N ARG A 64 9.79 -1.76 1.38
CA ARG A 64 10.85 -0.78 1.11
C ARG A 64 10.88 -0.46 -0.39
N CYS A 65 9.74 0.06 -0.90
CA CYS A 65 9.55 0.32 -2.32
C CYS A 65 10.48 1.42 -2.83
N LEU A 66 11.12 1.20 -4.01
CA LEU A 66 11.95 2.20 -4.69
C LEU A 66 11.14 3.37 -5.26
N ALA A 67 9.86 3.13 -5.59
CA ALA A 67 8.93 4.10 -6.16
C ALA A 67 7.83 4.49 -5.16
N CYS A 68 8.16 4.72 -3.89
CA CYS A 68 7.17 5.00 -2.87
C CYS A 68 6.76 6.48 -2.88
N GLN A 69 5.52 6.80 -3.29
CA GLN A 69 5.01 8.18 -3.23
C GLN A 69 4.87 8.68 -1.79
N ASN A 70 4.54 7.77 -0.87
CA ASN A 70 4.39 8.05 0.56
C ASN A 70 5.68 7.81 1.34
N TRP A 71 6.87 7.90 0.68
CA TRP A 71 8.14 7.62 1.33
C TRP A 71 8.40 8.42 2.62
N PRO A 72 7.95 9.69 2.76
CA PRO A 72 8.20 10.43 3.99
C PRO A 72 7.60 9.75 5.22
N ILE A 73 6.40 9.21 5.09
CA ILE A 73 5.69 8.52 6.18
C ILE A 73 5.99 7.02 6.21
N ALA A 74 6.13 6.36 5.07
CA ALA A 74 6.45 4.93 4.99
C ALA A 74 7.82 4.61 5.60
N TYR A 75 8.80 5.50 5.42
CA TYR A 75 10.16 5.42 5.98
C TYR A 75 10.33 6.24 7.28
N ARG A 76 9.24 6.75 7.85
CA ARG A 76 9.21 7.50 9.13
C ARG A 76 10.10 8.75 9.14
N LYS A 77 10.22 9.45 8.01
CA LYS A 77 10.92 10.75 7.91
C LYS A 77 10.10 11.88 8.50
N GLU A 78 8.78 11.77 8.42
CA GLU A 78 7.83 12.72 8.97
C GLU A 78 7.10 12.10 10.16
N PRO A 79 6.87 12.87 11.24
CA PRO A 79 6.19 12.37 12.41
C PRO A 79 4.69 12.26 12.19
N GLY A 80 4.03 11.44 13.01
CA GLY A 80 2.59 11.37 13.11
C GLY A 80 2.10 11.78 14.48
N LYS A 81 0.79 11.88 14.59
CA LYS A 81 0.09 12.10 15.85
C LYS A 81 -0.61 10.82 16.29
N LYS A 82 -0.49 10.51 17.56
CA LYS A 82 -1.24 9.41 18.18
C LYS A 82 -2.66 9.89 18.50
N TYR A 83 -3.64 9.10 18.08
CA TYR A 83 -5.04 9.28 18.42
C TYR A 83 -5.55 8.01 19.11
N SER A 84 -6.36 8.17 20.14
CA SER A 84 -7.16 7.06 20.59
C SER A 84 -8.14 6.64 19.46
N PRO A 85 -8.49 5.36 19.33
CA PRO A 85 -9.45 4.91 18.31
C PRO A 85 -10.77 5.69 18.34
N ARG A 86 -11.26 6.02 19.53
CA ARG A 86 -12.48 6.79 19.73
C ARG A 86 -12.40 8.25 19.25
N GLU A 87 -11.26 8.90 19.49
CA GLU A 87 -11.04 10.29 19.02
C GLU A 87 -11.03 10.33 17.50
N TRP A 88 -10.25 9.44 16.87
CA TRP A 88 -10.16 9.41 15.41
C TRP A 88 -11.49 9.02 14.76
N ALA A 89 -12.21 8.03 15.31
CA ALA A 89 -13.53 7.64 14.84
C ALA A 89 -14.53 8.81 14.87
N ARG A 90 -14.59 9.58 15.96
CA ARG A 90 -15.44 10.77 16.07
C ARG A 90 -15.07 11.83 15.03
N MET A 91 -13.77 12.06 14.83
CA MET A 91 -13.28 13.01 13.83
C MET A 91 -13.70 12.58 12.43
N GLY A 92 -13.52 11.31 12.07
CA GLY A 92 -13.86 10.77 10.76
C GLY A 92 -15.37 10.81 10.47
N VAL A 93 -16.20 10.37 11.42
CA VAL A 93 -17.68 10.44 11.25
C VAL A 93 -18.13 11.88 11.07
N LYS A 94 -17.66 12.79 11.92
CA LYS A 94 -17.99 14.22 11.80
C LYS A 94 -17.53 14.83 10.47
N ALA A 95 -16.37 14.44 9.97
CA ALA A 95 -15.87 14.91 8.67
C ALA A 95 -16.77 14.42 7.53
N LEU A 96 -17.22 13.17 7.56
CA LEU A 96 -18.11 12.59 6.55
C LEU A 96 -19.54 13.17 6.58
N GLU A 97 -19.97 13.73 7.71
CA GLU A 97 -21.25 14.46 7.84
C GLU A 97 -21.18 15.92 7.33
N SER A 98 -20.01 16.38 6.92
CA SER A 98 -19.82 17.77 6.49
C SER A 98 -20.36 18.04 5.08
N LYS A 99 -20.65 19.32 4.80
CA LYS A 99 -21.03 19.78 3.45
C LYS A 99 -19.94 19.50 2.41
N GLU A 100 -18.68 19.55 2.82
CA GLU A 100 -17.55 19.26 1.95
C GLU A 100 -17.51 17.78 1.56
N ALA A 101 -17.74 16.87 2.50
CA ALA A 101 -17.85 15.44 2.20
C ALA A 101 -18.99 15.16 1.21
N ALA A 102 -20.17 15.77 1.42
CA ALA A 102 -21.30 15.64 0.51
C ALA A 102 -20.95 16.17 -0.90
N ARG A 103 -20.23 17.30 -0.99
CA ARG A 103 -19.81 17.92 -2.26
C ARG A 103 -18.89 17.02 -3.09
N ILE A 104 -17.98 16.30 -2.45
CA ILE A 104 -17.05 15.39 -3.12
C ILE A 104 -17.54 13.94 -3.21
N GLY A 105 -18.69 13.62 -2.60
CA GLY A 105 -19.24 12.27 -2.55
C GLY A 105 -18.50 11.32 -1.61
N ALA A 106 -17.82 11.85 -0.57
CA ALA A 106 -17.11 11.03 0.41
C ALA A 106 -18.13 10.34 1.35
N ASP A 107 -18.05 9.00 1.44
CA ASP A 107 -19.01 8.17 2.17
C ASP A 107 -18.36 7.16 3.11
N ARG A 108 -17.02 7.17 3.24
CA ARG A 108 -16.29 6.14 3.97
C ARG A 108 -15.04 6.63 4.69
N LEU A 109 -14.64 5.88 5.71
CA LEU A 109 -13.33 5.95 6.31
C LEU A 109 -12.35 5.17 5.43
N PHE A 110 -11.17 5.72 5.17
CA PHE A 110 -10.19 5.12 4.27
C PHE A 110 -8.83 5.03 4.98
N PHE A 111 -8.33 3.82 5.17
CA PHE A 111 -7.05 3.56 5.81
C PHE A 111 -5.98 3.28 4.76
N THR A 112 -4.97 4.15 4.71
CA THR A 112 -3.87 4.17 3.74
C THR A 112 -2.57 4.67 4.39
N GLY A 113 -1.65 5.23 3.63
CA GLY A 113 -0.39 5.84 4.09
C GLY A 113 0.82 5.01 3.74
N GLY A 114 1.52 4.46 4.74
CA GLY A 114 2.52 3.43 4.54
C GLY A 114 1.85 2.09 4.23
N GLU A 115 1.43 1.36 5.27
CA GLU A 115 0.63 0.14 5.12
C GLU A 115 -0.36 0.01 6.30
N PRO A 116 -1.67 0.03 6.07
CA PRO A 116 -2.65 -0.02 7.15
C PRO A 116 -2.71 -1.37 7.86
N THR A 117 -2.35 -2.48 7.23
CA THR A 117 -2.43 -3.83 7.83
C THR A 117 -1.60 -3.94 9.11
N ILE A 118 -0.46 -3.22 9.19
CA ILE A 118 0.40 -3.26 10.38
C ILE A 118 -0.21 -2.53 11.58
N HIS A 119 -1.32 -1.82 11.38
CA HIS A 119 -2.10 -1.09 12.38
C HIS A 119 -3.46 -1.71 12.65
N LEU A 120 -3.70 -2.93 12.18
CA LEU A 120 -5.01 -3.59 12.19
C LEU A 120 -5.72 -3.58 13.54
N PRO A 121 -5.07 -3.84 14.71
CA PRO A 121 -5.77 -3.78 16.00
C PRO A 121 -6.34 -2.40 16.34
N TRP A 122 -5.61 -1.32 16.01
CA TRP A 122 -6.10 0.05 16.19
C TRP A 122 -7.26 0.35 15.23
N ILE A 123 -7.15 -0.07 13.97
CA ILE A 123 -8.20 0.15 12.96
C ILE A 123 -9.50 -0.57 13.33
N GLU A 124 -9.42 -1.82 13.81
CA GLU A 124 -10.61 -2.56 14.27
C GLU A 124 -11.35 -1.82 15.39
N GLU A 125 -10.60 -1.20 16.29
CA GLU A 125 -11.18 -0.38 17.35
C GLU A 125 -11.81 0.91 16.81
N VAL A 126 -11.13 1.57 15.86
CA VAL A 126 -11.69 2.76 15.19
C VAL A 126 -13.01 2.42 14.51
N VAL A 127 -13.06 1.32 13.75
CA VAL A 127 -14.28 0.88 13.06
C VAL A 127 -15.40 0.56 14.06
N ARG A 128 -15.05 -0.10 15.16
CA ARG A 128 -16.02 -0.40 16.22
C ARG A 128 -16.57 0.88 16.87
N GLU A 129 -15.73 1.86 17.15
CA GLU A 129 -16.16 3.14 17.74
C GLU A 129 -16.95 3.98 16.73
N ALA A 130 -16.55 3.99 15.45
CA ALA A 130 -17.27 4.69 14.39
C ALA A 130 -18.68 4.12 14.17
N ARG A 131 -18.82 2.78 14.15
CA ARG A 131 -20.12 2.10 13.99
C ARG A 131 -21.08 2.26 15.19
N LYS A 132 -20.57 2.64 16.36
CA LYS A 132 -21.44 3.08 17.47
C LYS A 132 -22.08 4.44 17.24
N ILE A 133 -21.44 5.32 16.46
CA ILE A 133 -21.92 6.66 16.13
C ILE A 133 -22.79 6.58 14.88
N ASN A 134 -22.30 5.94 13.83
CA ASN A 134 -23.00 5.72 12.58
C ASN A 134 -22.86 4.24 12.19
N PRO A 135 -23.89 3.39 12.39
CA PRO A 135 -23.87 1.97 12.06
C PRO A 135 -23.60 1.67 10.57
N GLU A 136 -23.97 2.60 9.67
CA GLU A 136 -23.84 2.45 8.21
C GLU A 136 -22.50 2.98 7.67
N ILE A 137 -21.57 3.38 8.56
CA ILE A 137 -20.28 3.91 8.15
C ILE A 137 -19.49 2.87 7.34
N LYS A 138 -19.12 3.23 6.12
CA LYS A 138 -18.32 2.38 5.26
C LYS A 138 -16.82 2.50 5.57
N VAL A 139 -16.08 1.46 5.26
CA VAL A 139 -14.64 1.34 5.54
C VAL A 139 -13.92 0.81 4.32
N ASN A 140 -12.83 1.48 3.92
CA ASN A 140 -11.91 1.00 2.89
C ASN A 140 -10.52 0.77 3.45
N PHE A 141 -9.88 -0.30 2.98
CA PHE A 141 -8.44 -0.55 3.12
C PHE A 141 -7.74 -0.33 1.78
N ASP A 142 -6.63 0.42 1.80
CA ASP A 142 -5.73 0.58 0.67
C ASP A 142 -4.40 -0.10 1.02
N THR A 143 -4.18 -1.31 0.51
CA THR A 143 -3.16 -2.22 1.03
C THR A 143 -2.25 -2.79 -0.05
N ASN A 144 -0.99 -3.03 0.32
CA ASN A 144 -0.02 -3.76 -0.50
C ASN A 144 -0.20 -5.29 -0.49
N GLY A 145 -1.19 -5.80 0.24
CA GLY A 145 -1.57 -7.21 0.25
C GLY A 145 -0.65 -8.16 1.02
N PHE A 146 0.44 -7.69 1.62
CA PHE A 146 1.44 -8.54 2.30
C PHE A 146 1.05 -8.89 3.75
N MET A 147 -0.20 -9.21 3.96
CA MET A 147 -0.76 -9.58 5.25
C MET A 147 -0.84 -11.10 5.44
N THR A 148 -0.83 -11.54 6.72
CA THR A 148 -1.07 -12.95 7.03
C THR A 148 -2.51 -13.36 6.72
N PRO A 149 -2.82 -14.66 6.52
CA PRO A 149 -4.18 -15.13 6.29
C PRO A 149 -5.15 -14.75 7.41
N ASN A 150 -4.68 -14.66 8.65
CA ASN A 150 -5.50 -14.23 9.78
C ASN A 150 -5.85 -12.73 9.67
N SER A 151 -4.87 -11.89 9.36
CA SER A 151 -5.10 -10.45 9.14
C SER A 151 -6.03 -10.19 7.95
N LEU A 152 -5.86 -10.93 6.84
CA LEU A 152 -6.76 -10.84 5.69
C LEU A 152 -8.22 -11.16 6.07
N LYS A 153 -8.44 -12.24 6.82
CA LYS A 153 -9.80 -12.60 7.30
C LYS A 153 -10.41 -11.48 8.15
N ARG A 154 -9.62 -10.83 8.99
CA ARG A 154 -10.07 -9.72 9.85
C ARG A 154 -10.39 -8.48 9.02
N ILE A 155 -9.55 -8.12 8.06
CA ILE A 155 -9.77 -7.00 7.14
C ILE A 155 -11.06 -7.22 6.34
N ILE A 156 -11.25 -8.38 5.73
CA ILE A 156 -12.49 -8.72 5.01
C ILE A 156 -13.73 -8.55 5.90
N ARG A 157 -13.64 -8.91 7.18
CA ARG A 157 -14.77 -8.80 8.10
C ARG A 157 -15.18 -7.36 8.38
N ILE A 158 -14.21 -6.44 8.51
CA ILE A 158 -14.49 -5.06 8.96
C ILE A 158 -14.63 -4.07 7.80
N SER A 159 -14.06 -4.36 6.62
CA SER A 159 -14.12 -3.50 5.44
C SER A 159 -15.39 -3.67 4.62
N ASP A 160 -15.79 -2.62 3.96
CA ASP A 160 -16.87 -2.59 2.96
C ASP A 160 -16.28 -2.53 1.55
N SER A 161 -15.05 -2.01 1.42
CA SER A 161 -14.28 -2.03 0.19
C SER A 161 -12.78 -2.22 0.47
N ILE A 162 -12.06 -2.76 -0.52
CA ILE A 162 -10.62 -2.99 -0.46
C ILE A 162 -10.01 -2.53 -1.78
N THR A 163 -9.05 -1.65 -1.71
CA THR A 163 -8.15 -1.29 -2.79
C THR A 163 -6.85 -2.06 -2.58
N PHE A 164 -6.39 -2.79 -3.58
CA PHE A 164 -5.30 -3.75 -3.41
C PHE A 164 -4.22 -3.55 -4.45
N ASP A 165 -2.99 -3.26 -4.01
CA ASP A 165 -1.85 -3.03 -4.88
C ASP A 165 -1.12 -4.33 -5.26
N ILE A 166 -0.88 -4.54 -6.56
CA ILE A 166 0.03 -5.55 -7.11
C ILE A 166 1.23 -4.79 -7.71
N LYS A 167 2.41 -4.93 -7.11
CA LYS A 167 3.61 -4.15 -7.50
C LYS A 167 4.43 -4.82 -8.60
N ALA A 168 4.41 -6.15 -8.67
CA ALA A 168 5.05 -6.99 -9.68
C ALA A 168 4.50 -8.41 -9.59
N TYR A 169 4.82 -9.25 -10.58
CA TYR A 169 4.36 -10.64 -10.64
C TYR A 169 5.46 -11.63 -10.25
N THR A 170 6.68 -11.45 -10.76
CA THR A 170 7.79 -12.37 -10.44
C THR A 170 8.40 -12.07 -9.07
N GLU A 171 8.95 -13.10 -8.44
CA GLU A 171 9.63 -12.97 -7.14
C GLU A 171 10.80 -11.98 -7.24
N GLU A 172 11.56 -12.05 -8.31
CA GLU A 172 12.75 -11.22 -8.52
C GLU A 172 12.37 -9.75 -8.66
N MET A 173 11.40 -9.44 -9.52
CA MET A 173 10.97 -8.05 -9.74
C MET A 173 10.24 -7.49 -8.51
N HIS A 174 9.40 -8.29 -7.86
CA HIS A 174 8.73 -7.84 -6.65
C HIS A 174 9.72 -7.52 -5.54
N ARG A 175 10.72 -8.38 -5.31
CA ARG A 175 11.81 -8.06 -4.37
C ARG A 175 12.62 -6.85 -4.81
N ALA A 176 12.95 -6.76 -6.10
CA ALA A 176 13.70 -5.62 -6.63
C ALA A 176 12.96 -4.30 -6.39
N LEU A 177 11.65 -4.26 -6.53
CA LEU A 177 10.84 -3.05 -6.32
C LEU A 177 10.50 -2.80 -4.85
N THR A 178 10.17 -3.83 -4.08
CA THR A 178 9.55 -3.69 -2.74
C THR A 178 10.41 -4.18 -1.58
N GLY A 179 11.41 -5.03 -1.87
CA GLY A 179 12.22 -5.72 -0.87
C GLY A 179 11.57 -6.94 -0.23
N ALA A 180 10.36 -7.33 -0.66
CA ALA A 180 9.56 -8.40 -0.08
C ALA A 180 9.22 -9.51 -1.09
N PRO A 181 8.94 -10.75 -0.64
CA PRO A 181 8.49 -11.83 -1.51
C PRO A 181 7.10 -11.55 -2.08
N VAL A 182 6.82 -12.07 -3.29
CA VAL A 182 5.55 -11.83 -4.01
C VAL A 182 4.44 -12.81 -3.62
N GLU A 183 4.79 -14.06 -3.29
CA GLU A 183 3.81 -15.16 -3.06
C GLU A 183 2.66 -14.74 -2.13
N PRO A 184 2.90 -14.12 -0.95
CA PRO A 184 1.82 -13.73 -0.07
C PRO A 184 0.84 -12.73 -0.69
N VAL A 185 1.33 -11.83 -1.55
CA VAL A 185 0.51 -10.82 -2.23
C VAL A 185 -0.42 -11.48 -3.23
N LEU A 186 0.12 -12.31 -4.14
CA LEU A 186 -0.66 -13.01 -5.14
C LEU A 186 -1.69 -13.97 -4.51
N ARG A 187 -1.28 -14.73 -3.50
CA ARG A 187 -2.17 -15.59 -2.72
C ARG A 187 -3.34 -14.81 -2.08
N ASN A 188 -3.06 -13.64 -1.53
CA ASN A 188 -4.08 -12.82 -0.89
C ASN A 188 -4.99 -12.14 -1.93
N ALA A 189 -4.46 -11.72 -3.09
CA ALA A 189 -5.26 -11.22 -4.22
C ALA A 189 -6.28 -12.27 -4.70
N GLU A 190 -5.83 -13.50 -4.92
CA GLU A 190 -6.70 -14.62 -5.28
C GLU A 190 -7.77 -14.90 -4.20
N LYS A 191 -7.38 -14.88 -2.92
CA LYS A 191 -8.31 -15.12 -1.81
C LYS A 191 -9.38 -14.04 -1.68
N ILE A 192 -9.04 -12.77 -1.87
CA ILE A 192 -10.02 -11.67 -1.84
C ILE A 192 -11.02 -11.87 -2.98
N TRP A 193 -10.55 -12.10 -4.19
CA TRP A 193 -11.44 -12.31 -5.33
C TRP A 193 -12.37 -13.52 -5.16
N LYS A 194 -11.85 -14.66 -4.71
CA LYS A 194 -12.64 -15.87 -4.52
C LYS A 194 -13.63 -15.83 -3.35
N ARG A 195 -13.37 -15.03 -2.31
CA ARG A 195 -14.13 -15.08 -1.04
C ARG A 195 -14.89 -13.81 -0.70
N ALA A 196 -14.54 -12.69 -1.29
CA ALA A 196 -15.05 -11.37 -0.96
C ALA A 196 -14.98 -10.42 -2.16
N LYS A 197 -15.26 -10.92 -3.37
CA LYS A 197 -15.16 -10.12 -4.61
C LYS A 197 -16.04 -8.87 -4.57
N GLU A 198 -17.16 -8.92 -3.88
CA GLU A 198 -18.09 -7.80 -3.67
C GLU A 198 -17.47 -6.65 -2.84
N LYS A 199 -16.37 -6.94 -2.13
CA LYS A 199 -15.62 -5.95 -1.36
C LYS A 199 -14.36 -5.46 -2.08
N LEU A 200 -13.97 -6.09 -3.18
CA LEU A 200 -12.85 -5.59 -3.97
C LEU A 200 -13.29 -4.35 -4.75
N TYR A 201 -12.72 -3.20 -4.39
CA TYR A 201 -12.94 -1.98 -5.16
C TYR A 201 -12.20 -2.05 -6.50
N GLU A 202 -10.89 -2.31 -6.45
CA GLU A 202 -10.03 -2.53 -7.62
C GLU A 202 -8.68 -3.12 -7.21
N PHE A 203 -8.04 -3.87 -8.10
CA PHE A 203 -6.60 -4.06 -8.08
C PHE A 203 -5.90 -2.86 -8.70
N ARG A 204 -4.84 -2.37 -8.07
CA ARG A 204 -4.00 -1.30 -8.58
C ARG A 204 -2.64 -1.81 -9.00
N VAL A 205 -2.18 -1.39 -10.17
CA VAL A 205 -0.86 -1.73 -10.71
C VAL A 205 -0.15 -0.43 -11.07
N LEU A 206 0.95 -0.13 -10.37
CA LEU A 206 1.79 1.02 -10.71
C LEU A 206 2.67 0.68 -11.91
N VAL A 207 2.50 1.39 -13.02
CA VAL A 207 3.25 1.18 -14.25
C VAL A 207 4.53 2.02 -14.20
N ILE A 208 5.66 1.38 -13.89
CA ILE A 208 6.98 2.01 -13.85
C ILE A 208 7.73 1.62 -15.12
N PRO A 209 8.11 2.59 -15.99
CA PRO A 209 8.81 2.31 -17.25
C PRO A 209 10.09 1.49 -17.03
N GLY A 210 10.25 0.43 -17.82
CA GLY A 210 11.41 -0.46 -17.74
C GLY A 210 11.50 -1.34 -16.49
N LEU A 211 10.50 -1.29 -15.60
CA LEU A 211 10.42 -2.11 -14.38
C LEU A 211 9.09 -2.88 -14.38
N SER A 212 8.12 -2.51 -13.55
CA SER A 212 6.82 -3.20 -13.51
C SER A 212 6.06 -3.18 -14.84
N SER A 213 6.35 -2.22 -15.73
CA SER A 213 5.79 -2.19 -17.09
C SER A 213 6.16 -3.41 -17.93
N LEU A 214 7.21 -4.14 -17.57
CA LEU A 214 7.65 -5.37 -18.26
C LEU A 214 6.83 -6.61 -17.89
N GLU A 215 6.09 -6.55 -16.79
CA GLU A 215 5.30 -7.67 -16.24
C GLU A 215 3.77 -7.44 -16.31
N ILE A 216 3.33 -6.48 -17.14
CA ILE A 216 1.89 -6.17 -17.26
C ILE A 216 1.10 -7.36 -17.82
N SER A 217 1.67 -8.09 -18.79
CA SER A 217 1.01 -9.27 -19.36
C SER A 217 0.85 -10.38 -18.32
N GLU A 218 1.89 -10.67 -17.55
CA GLU A 218 1.88 -11.68 -16.50
C GLU A 218 0.90 -11.32 -15.38
N ILE A 219 0.88 -10.06 -14.96
CA ILE A 219 -0.08 -9.56 -13.96
C ILE A 219 -1.51 -9.71 -14.48
N CYS A 220 -1.78 -9.30 -15.73
CA CYS A 220 -3.11 -9.40 -16.32
C CYS A 220 -3.54 -10.85 -16.50
N SER A 221 -2.64 -11.73 -16.97
CA SER A 221 -2.89 -13.16 -17.11
C SER A 221 -3.21 -13.82 -15.77
N PHE A 222 -2.47 -13.48 -14.71
CA PHE A 222 -2.79 -13.93 -13.35
C PHE A 222 -4.18 -13.45 -12.92
N LEU A 223 -4.49 -12.15 -13.08
CA LEU A 223 -5.78 -11.61 -12.69
C LEU A 223 -6.94 -12.22 -13.48
N SER A 224 -6.76 -12.45 -14.78
CA SER A 224 -7.73 -13.15 -15.61
C SER A 224 -7.92 -14.61 -15.19
N SER A 225 -6.85 -15.28 -14.76
CA SER A 225 -6.94 -16.69 -14.31
C SER A 225 -7.76 -16.86 -13.02
N ILE A 226 -7.84 -15.84 -12.19
CA ILE A 226 -8.67 -15.87 -10.97
C ILE A 226 -10.11 -15.39 -11.23
N GLY A 227 -10.37 -14.72 -12.38
CA GLY A 227 -11.66 -14.21 -12.80
C GLY A 227 -11.56 -12.95 -13.65
N ASP A 228 -12.49 -12.01 -13.50
CA ASP A 228 -12.50 -10.72 -14.20
C ASP A 228 -12.63 -9.56 -13.18
N PRO A 229 -11.59 -9.33 -12.36
CA PRO A 229 -11.62 -8.26 -11.37
C PRO A 229 -11.41 -6.88 -12.01
N PRO A 230 -11.92 -5.80 -11.39
CA PRO A 230 -11.59 -4.44 -11.82
C PRO A 230 -10.12 -4.11 -11.59
N VAL A 231 -9.46 -3.53 -12.60
CA VAL A 231 -8.05 -3.15 -12.57
C VAL A 231 -7.86 -1.68 -12.91
N LEU A 232 -7.05 -0.99 -12.08
CA LEU A 232 -6.58 0.36 -12.32
C LEU A 232 -5.06 0.35 -12.53
N PHE A 233 -4.62 0.74 -13.73
CA PHE A 233 -3.22 1.07 -13.96
C PHE A 233 -2.94 2.49 -13.51
N LEU A 234 -1.94 2.67 -12.62
CA LEU A 234 -1.49 3.98 -12.16
C LEU A 234 -0.24 4.40 -12.93
N ALA A 235 -0.28 5.57 -13.55
CA ALA A 235 0.87 6.16 -14.21
C ALA A 235 1.94 6.51 -13.18
N PHE A 236 3.15 5.97 -13.32
CA PHE A 236 4.27 6.28 -12.45
C PHE A 236 4.65 7.76 -12.56
N ARG A 237 4.73 8.41 -11.42
CA ARG A 237 5.29 9.76 -11.27
C ARG A 237 6.65 9.63 -10.58
N PRO A 238 7.74 10.20 -11.16
CA PRO A 238 9.07 10.18 -10.56
C PRO A 238 9.05 10.62 -9.10
N ASN A 239 9.61 9.77 -8.24
CA ASN A 239 9.67 10.03 -6.81
C ASN A 239 10.69 9.11 -6.11
N PHE A 240 11.08 9.46 -4.89
CA PHE A 240 11.98 8.73 -4.01
C PHE A 240 13.24 8.25 -4.73
N ALA A 241 13.58 6.94 -4.71
CA ALA A 241 14.77 6.40 -5.35
C ALA A 241 14.73 6.49 -6.90
N LEU A 242 13.56 6.73 -7.47
CA LEU A 242 13.33 6.90 -8.91
C LEU A 242 12.97 8.34 -9.29
N ASP A 243 13.32 9.33 -8.46
CA ASP A 243 12.99 10.75 -8.70
C ASP A 243 13.62 11.35 -9.94
N LYS A 244 14.73 10.79 -10.41
CA LYS A 244 15.47 11.23 -11.60
C LYS A 244 15.05 10.52 -12.88
N TYR A 245 14.25 9.46 -12.81
CA TYR A 245 13.82 8.65 -13.93
C TYR A 245 12.57 9.21 -14.58
N ARG A 246 12.31 8.84 -15.84
CA ARG A 246 11.13 9.32 -16.54
C ARG A 246 9.83 8.77 -15.97
N GLY A 247 8.77 9.53 -16.11
CA GLY A 247 7.41 9.02 -15.99
C GLY A 247 7.02 8.14 -17.17
N VAL A 248 5.82 7.56 -17.10
CA VAL A 248 5.26 6.74 -18.17
C VAL A 248 4.70 7.63 -19.30
N TYR A 249 4.78 7.18 -20.55
CA TYR A 249 4.14 7.86 -21.69
C TYR A 249 2.67 7.42 -21.82
N LEU A 250 1.86 8.27 -22.46
CA LEU A 250 0.44 7.95 -22.71
C LEU A 250 0.30 6.64 -23.50
N SER A 251 1.09 6.43 -24.53
CA SER A 251 1.08 5.20 -25.34
C SER A 251 1.42 3.94 -24.56
N GLU A 252 2.24 4.05 -23.51
CA GLU A 252 2.53 2.91 -22.62
C GLU A 252 1.31 2.56 -21.74
N MET A 253 0.56 3.59 -21.27
CA MET A 253 -0.69 3.36 -20.51
C MET A 253 -1.79 2.76 -21.38
N GLU A 254 -1.93 3.27 -22.62
CA GLU A 254 -2.87 2.71 -23.62
C GLU A 254 -2.55 1.25 -23.93
N ARG A 255 -1.25 0.94 -24.11
CA ARG A 255 -0.80 -0.46 -24.29
C ARG A 255 -1.13 -1.36 -23.10
N CYS A 256 -1.04 -0.86 -21.85
CA CYS A 256 -1.47 -1.64 -20.68
C CYS A 256 -2.96 -2.02 -20.76
N ILE A 257 -3.82 -1.09 -21.19
CA ILE A 257 -5.26 -1.38 -21.41
C ILE A 257 -5.46 -2.43 -22.51
N GLU A 258 -4.73 -2.33 -23.63
CA GLU A 258 -4.80 -3.31 -24.71
C GLU A 258 -4.36 -4.71 -24.26
N ILE A 259 -3.25 -4.79 -23.52
CA ILE A 259 -2.77 -6.05 -22.92
C ILE A 259 -3.83 -6.64 -22.01
N ALA A 260 -4.36 -5.85 -21.07
CA ALA A 260 -5.36 -6.33 -20.12
C ALA A 260 -6.62 -6.88 -20.80
N ARG A 261 -7.10 -6.20 -21.83
CA ARG A 261 -8.25 -6.66 -22.62
C ARG A 261 -7.95 -7.95 -23.40
N ARG A 262 -6.76 -8.05 -23.96
CA ARG A 262 -6.31 -9.28 -24.66
C ARG A 262 -6.20 -10.46 -23.70
N GLU A 263 -5.77 -10.23 -22.47
CA GLU A 263 -5.73 -11.27 -21.42
C GLU A 263 -7.11 -11.59 -20.83
N GLY A 264 -8.20 -10.91 -21.27
CA GLY A 264 -9.57 -11.22 -20.89
C GLY A 264 -10.16 -10.37 -19.76
N LEU A 265 -9.49 -9.30 -19.35
CA LEU A 265 -10.02 -8.37 -18.35
C LEU A 265 -10.93 -7.32 -18.99
N SER A 266 -12.18 -7.19 -18.51
CA SER A 266 -13.18 -6.30 -19.08
C SER A 266 -13.22 -4.91 -18.42
N THR A 267 -13.03 -4.87 -17.11
CA THR A 267 -13.13 -3.65 -16.31
C THR A 267 -11.73 -3.08 -16.03
N VAL A 268 -11.16 -2.39 -17.03
CA VAL A 268 -9.81 -1.83 -16.95
C VAL A 268 -9.81 -0.34 -17.25
N LYS A 269 -9.05 0.41 -16.46
CA LYS A 269 -8.85 1.86 -16.62
C LYS A 269 -7.44 2.25 -16.21
N TRP A 270 -7.04 3.47 -16.52
CA TRP A 270 -5.80 4.04 -16.01
C TRP A 270 -6.01 5.46 -15.46
N SER A 271 -5.09 5.94 -14.64
CA SER A 271 -5.09 7.29 -14.05
C SER A 271 -3.66 7.76 -13.79
N GLY A 272 -3.50 9.06 -13.69
CA GLY A 272 -2.23 9.74 -13.35
C GLY A 272 -1.75 10.68 -14.44
N ILE A 273 -0.50 11.19 -14.25
CA ILE A 273 0.15 12.14 -15.16
C ILE A 273 1.17 11.38 -16.01
N THR A 274 1.19 11.63 -17.30
CA THR A 274 2.12 11.02 -18.27
C THR A 274 3.10 12.04 -18.84
N GLY A 275 4.18 11.55 -19.48
CA GLY A 275 5.12 12.40 -20.24
C GLY A 275 6.13 13.17 -19.37
N ILE A 276 6.37 12.80 -18.12
CA ILE A 276 7.40 13.44 -17.29
C ILE A 276 8.78 12.99 -17.78
N PRO A 277 9.70 13.92 -18.17
CA PRO A 277 11.00 13.57 -18.71
C PRO A 277 11.94 12.98 -17.65
N SER A 278 12.96 12.25 -18.10
CA SER A 278 14.06 11.80 -17.25
C SER A 278 15.09 12.90 -17.04
N LEU A 279 15.70 12.94 -15.87
CA LEU A 279 16.86 13.80 -15.55
C LEU A 279 18.20 13.06 -15.72
N VAL A 280 18.17 11.77 -15.96
CA VAL A 280 19.35 10.91 -16.14
C VAL A 280 19.21 10.08 -17.39
N ASN A 281 20.33 9.81 -18.05
CA ASN A 281 20.36 8.84 -19.13
C ASN A 281 20.49 7.43 -18.54
N TYR A 282 19.68 6.51 -19.03
CA TYR A 282 19.74 5.10 -18.68
C TYR A 282 19.24 4.26 -19.86
N GLU A 283 19.89 3.14 -20.07
CA GLU A 283 19.53 2.17 -21.10
C GLU A 283 19.05 0.86 -20.50
N GLU A 284 19.37 0.65 -19.21
CA GLU A 284 19.00 -0.55 -18.48
C GLU A 284 17.47 -0.65 -18.30
N SER A 285 16.99 -1.88 -18.23
CA SER A 285 15.63 -2.23 -17.90
C SER A 285 15.60 -3.48 -17.00
N GLY A 286 14.42 -3.80 -16.48
CA GLY A 286 14.22 -4.97 -15.65
C GLY A 286 15.08 -4.96 -14.39
N LEU A 287 15.65 -6.12 -14.06
CA LEU A 287 16.41 -6.28 -12.83
C LEU A 287 17.70 -5.44 -12.81
N GLU A 288 18.33 -5.20 -13.96
CA GLU A 288 19.56 -4.38 -14.01
C GLU A 288 19.26 -2.91 -13.66
N LEU A 289 18.16 -2.36 -14.16
CA LEU A 289 17.70 -1.04 -13.77
C LEU A 289 17.38 -0.99 -12.25
N ALA A 290 16.67 -1.98 -11.73
CA ALA A 290 16.34 -2.05 -10.31
C ALA A 290 17.59 -2.14 -9.41
N LYS A 291 18.61 -2.92 -9.81
CA LYS A 291 19.89 -3.03 -9.12
C LYS A 291 20.65 -1.70 -9.14
N ARG A 292 20.70 -1.03 -10.29
CA ARG A 292 21.31 0.30 -10.43
C ARG A 292 20.63 1.30 -9.49
N VAL A 293 19.31 1.43 -9.55
CA VAL A 293 18.53 2.33 -8.66
C VAL A 293 18.78 2.02 -7.20
N SER A 294 18.78 0.74 -6.83
CA SER A 294 19.05 0.30 -5.46
C SER A 294 20.45 0.68 -4.99
N ARG A 295 21.47 0.49 -5.86
CA ARG A 295 22.88 0.83 -5.58
C ARG A 295 23.04 2.34 -5.41
N ASP A 296 22.49 3.13 -6.33
CA ASP A 296 22.56 4.58 -6.32
C ASP A 296 21.85 5.18 -5.10
N SER A 297 20.83 4.49 -4.57
CA SER A 297 20.13 4.84 -3.34
C SER A 297 20.83 4.33 -2.07
N GLY A 298 22.01 3.71 -2.19
CA GLY A 298 22.81 3.21 -1.08
C GLY A 298 22.36 1.87 -0.50
N CYS A 299 21.51 1.10 -1.20
CA CYS A 299 21.08 -0.21 -0.73
C CYS A 299 22.25 -1.16 -0.49
N LEU A 300 22.30 -1.84 0.67
CA LEU A 300 23.36 -2.77 1.04
C LEU A 300 23.28 -4.10 0.28
N ARG A 301 22.14 -4.41 -0.33
CA ARG A 301 21.89 -5.66 -1.05
C ARG A 301 21.20 -5.42 -2.39
N PRO A 302 21.80 -4.63 -3.29
CA PRO A 302 21.15 -4.23 -4.54
C PRO A 302 20.79 -5.42 -5.44
N GLU A 303 21.54 -6.52 -5.37
CA GLU A 303 21.37 -7.67 -6.24
C GLU A 303 20.06 -8.43 -6.04
N ASN A 304 19.56 -8.52 -4.81
CA ASN A 304 18.38 -9.32 -4.50
C ASN A 304 17.40 -8.68 -3.50
N ARG A 305 17.74 -7.52 -2.94
CA ARG A 305 16.93 -6.74 -2.01
C ARG A 305 16.18 -7.55 -0.94
N LYS A 306 16.87 -8.45 -0.28
CA LYS A 306 16.31 -9.19 0.87
C LYS A 306 16.24 -8.26 2.10
N CYS A 307 15.20 -7.42 2.16
CA CYS A 307 15.08 -6.36 3.17
C CYS A 307 14.95 -6.90 4.60
N GLU A 308 14.45 -8.11 4.78
CA GLU A 308 14.39 -8.80 6.08
C GLU A 308 15.76 -9.01 6.73
N LEU A 309 16.84 -9.00 5.94
CA LEU A 309 18.20 -9.21 6.44
C LEU A 309 18.89 -7.91 6.89
N CYS A 310 18.39 -6.76 6.52
CA CYS A 310 19.04 -5.47 6.81
C CYS A 310 18.07 -4.34 7.19
N PHE A 311 16.82 -4.68 7.57
CA PHE A 311 15.81 -3.67 7.91
C PHE A 311 16.25 -2.72 9.04
N SER A 312 17.07 -3.19 10.00
CA SER A 312 17.55 -2.38 11.13
C SER A 312 18.57 -1.32 10.73
N VAL A 313 19.26 -1.53 9.60
CA VAL A 313 20.36 -0.66 9.10
C VAL A 313 20.13 -0.20 7.65
N CYS A 314 18.89 -0.19 7.19
CA CYS A 314 18.53 0.12 5.81
C CYS A 314 18.94 1.55 5.41
N PRO A 315 19.84 1.74 4.42
CA PRO A 315 20.28 3.07 4.01
C PRO A 315 19.20 3.88 3.30
N LEU A 316 18.20 3.22 2.68
CA LEU A 316 17.08 3.92 2.06
C LEU A 316 16.32 4.82 3.04
N GLU A 317 16.36 4.53 4.32
CA GLU A 317 15.78 5.38 5.36
C GLU A 317 16.51 6.70 5.53
N LYS A 318 17.75 6.80 5.06
CA LYS A 318 18.58 8.01 5.09
C LYS A 318 18.67 8.69 3.72
N TYR A 319 18.18 8.02 2.66
CA TYR A 319 18.20 8.59 1.31
C TYR A 319 17.28 9.83 1.26
N GLU A 320 17.82 10.92 0.72
CA GLU A 320 17.11 12.19 0.53
C GLU A 320 16.97 12.43 -0.98
N PRO A 321 15.83 12.09 -1.58
CA PRO A 321 15.58 12.39 -2.99
C PRO A 321 15.49 13.89 -3.22
N LEU A 322 15.75 14.34 -4.46
CA LEU A 322 15.55 15.72 -4.84
C LEU A 322 14.07 16.07 -4.63
N ARG A 323 13.80 17.06 -3.77
CA ARG A 323 12.44 17.59 -3.65
C ARG A 323 12.22 18.54 -4.83
N TRP A 324 11.24 18.23 -5.65
CA TRP A 324 10.73 19.17 -6.61
C TRP A 324 10.00 20.29 -5.86
N THR A 325 10.58 21.47 -5.83
CA THR A 325 9.94 22.70 -5.32
C THR A 325 8.94 23.24 -6.32
#